data_04c4e4918ab1d0006f41b44f88aae459
#
_entry.id   04c4e4918ab1d0006f41b44f88aae459
#
_cell.length_a   1.000
_cell.length_b   1.000
_cell.length_c   1.000
_cell.angle_alpha   90.00
_cell.angle_beta   90.00
_cell.angle_gamma   90.00
#
_symmetry.space_group_name_H-M   'P 1'
#
loop_
_entity.id
_entity.type
_entity.pdbx_description
1 polymer ?
#
loop_
_entity_poly.entity_id
_entity_poly.type
_entity_poly.pdbx_seq_one_letter_code
_entity_poly.pdbx_strand_id
1 'polypeptide(L)'
;MNIYSDELLLAVWEKAEEVYGYDARIWRKDFAGAWIRYDHYGMKGSFGWQIDHRKPLAQGGTDDIKNLQPLQWENNLEKSDDYPYFSTKITSRGN
;
A
#
# COMPACT_ATOMS: atom_id res chain seq x y z
N MET A 1 -1.02 6.62 16.59
CA MET A 1 -2.04 7.53 16.04
C MET A 1 -1.89 7.59 14.52
N ASN A 2 -2.99 7.49 13.80
CA ASN A 2 -2.98 7.60 12.36
C ASN A 2 -3.02 9.07 11.96
N ILE A 3 -2.04 9.51 11.15
CA ILE A 3 -1.98 10.91 10.70
C ILE A 3 -2.88 11.16 9.49
N TYR A 4 -3.45 10.10 8.90
CA TYR A 4 -4.36 10.21 7.77
C TYR A 4 -5.78 10.04 8.25
N SER A 5 -6.72 10.75 7.61
CA SER A 5 -8.14 10.58 7.93
C SER A 5 -8.62 9.20 7.47
N ASP A 6 -9.71 8.73 8.07
CA ASP A 6 -10.31 7.46 7.66
C ASP A 6 -10.76 7.52 6.20
N GLU A 7 -11.23 8.68 5.75
CA GLU A 7 -11.66 8.88 4.38
C GLU A 7 -10.49 8.72 3.40
N LEU A 8 -9.35 9.31 3.72
CA LEU A 8 -8.17 9.19 2.87
C LEU A 8 -7.64 7.76 2.88
N LEU A 9 -7.64 7.13 4.05
CA LEU A 9 -7.18 5.76 4.17
C LEU A 9 -8.00 4.83 3.28
N LEU A 10 -9.32 5.00 3.30
CA LEU A 10 -10.21 4.20 2.44
C LEU A 10 -9.97 4.50 0.96
N ALA A 11 -9.80 5.77 0.61
CA ALA A 11 -9.55 6.15 -0.79
C ALA A 11 -8.27 5.53 -1.32
N VAL A 12 -7.22 5.47 -0.50
CA VAL A 12 -5.96 4.81 -0.90
C VAL A 12 -6.15 3.30 -0.99
N TRP A 13 -6.84 2.71 -0.01
CA TRP A 13 -7.15 1.28 -0.04
C TRP A 13 -7.83 0.87 -1.35
N GLU A 14 -8.78 1.68 -1.81
CA GLU A 14 -9.55 1.38 -3.01
C GLU A 14 -8.71 1.42 -4.29
N LYS A 15 -7.48 1.89 -4.23
CA LYS A 15 -6.55 1.82 -5.36
C LYS A 15 -5.88 0.46 -5.49
N ALA A 16 -5.96 -0.38 -4.45
CA ALA A 16 -5.40 -1.72 -4.48
C ALA A 16 -6.27 -2.64 -5.34
N GLU A 17 -5.68 -3.71 -5.80
CA GLU A 17 -6.33 -4.65 -6.70
C GLU A 17 -7.39 -5.48 -5.96
N GLU A 18 -8.60 -5.53 -6.52
CA GLU A 18 -9.62 -6.45 -6.05
C GLU A 18 -9.32 -7.85 -6.58
N VAL A 19 -9.62 -8.86 -5.77
CA VAL A 19 -9.35 -10.25 -6.14
C VAL A 19 -10.66 -11.02 -6.15
N TYR A 20 -10.96 -11.66 -7.27
CA TYR A 20 -12.20 -12.41 -7.42
C TYR A 20 -12.34 -13.43 -6.30
N GLY A 21 -13.53 -13.50 -5.71
CA GLY A 21 -13.83 -14.44 -4.64
C GLY A 21 -13.50 -13.93 -3.24
N TYR A 22 -12.93 -12.73 -3.13
CA TYR A 22 -12.58 -12.14 -1.83
C TYR A 22 -13.33 -10.83 -1.64
N ASP A 23 -13.70 -10.55 -0.40
CA ASP A 23 -14.38 -9.30 -0.06
C ASP A 23 -13.40 -8.14 -0.17
N ALA A 24 -13.61 -7.25 -1.14
CA ALA A 24 -12.70 -6.14 -1.40
C ALA A 24 -12.67 -5.10 -0.27
N ARG A 25 -13.62 -5.17 0.67
CA ARG A 25 -13.57 -4.31 1.86
C ARG A 25 -12.55 -4.82 2.87
N ILE A 26 -12.13 -6.08 2.74
CA ILE A 26 -11.25 -6.74 3.70
C ILE A 26 -9.92 -7.09 3.06
N TRP A 27 -9.94 -7.66 1.85
CA TRP A 27 -8.76 -8.20 1.18
C TRP A 27 -8.56 -7.56 -0.18
N ARG A 28 -7.32 -7.10 -0.43
CA ARG A 28 -6.88 -6.68 -1.76
C ARG A 28 -5.42 -7.06 -1.93
N LYS A 29 -4.87 -6.82 -3.11
CA LYS A 29 -3.44 -6.96 -3.37
C LYS A 29 -2.87 -5.60 -3.72
N ASP A 30 -1.63 -5.34 -3.29
CA ASP A 30 -0.92 -4.16 -3.73
C ASP A 30 -0.46 -4.36 -5.19
N PHE A 31 0.15 -3.32 -5.77
CA PHE A 31 0.52 -3.41 -7.19
C PHE A 31 1.56 -4.51 -7.47
N ALA A 32 2.32 -4.93 -6.47
CA ALA A 32 3.31 -6.00 -6.60
C ALA A 32 2.68 -7.39 -6.46
N GLY A 33 1.39 -7.47 -6.13
CA GLY A 33 0.69 -8.72 -5.95
C GLY A 33 0.69 -9.24 -4.53
N ALA A 34 1.20 -8.47 -3.58
CA ALA A 34 1.19 -8.89 -2.18
C ALA A 34 -0.20 -8.70 -1.56
N TRP A 35 -0.66 -9.71 -0.84
CA TRP A 35 -1.92 -9.60 -0.10
C TRP A 35 -1.81 -8.56 1.00
N ILE A 36 -2.84 -7.73 1.12
CA ILE A 36 -2.98 -6.78 2.21
C ILE A 36 -4.39 -6.89 2.77
N ARG A 37 -4.53 -6.59 4.05
CA ARG A 37 -5.81 -6.64 4.73
C ARG A 37 -6.12 -5.26 5.29
N TYR A 38 -7.35 -4.77 5.07
CA TYR A 38 -7.69 -3.39 5.40
C TYR A 38 -7.36 -3.02 6.85
N ASP A 39 -7.78 -3.86 7.80
CA ASP A 39 -7.61 -3.59 9.22
C ASP A 39 -6.19 -3.86 9.73
N HIS A 40 -5.27 -4.25 8.85
CA HIS A 40 -3.86 -4.43 9.18
C HIS A 40 -3.00 -3.22 8.81
N TYR A 41 -3.65 -2.07 8.57
CA TYR A 41 -2.91 -0.85 8.31
C TYR A 41 -1.96 -0.52 9.46
N GLY A 42 -0.70 -0.23 9.12
CA GLY A 42 0.33 0.13 10.11
C GLY A 42 0.92 -1.05 10.87
N MET A 43 0.49 -2.27 10.58
CA MET A 43 0.99 -3.46 11.26
C MET A 43 2.12 -4.10 10.48
N LYS A 44 2.95 -4.88 11.18
CA LYS A 44 4.10 -5.57 10.57
C LYS A 44 3.87 -7.07 10.39
N GLY A 45 2.62 -7.52 10.38
CA GLY A 45 2.30 -8.90 10.04
C GLY A 45 2.29 -9.12 8.55
N SER A 46 2.01 -10.34 8.11
CA SER A 46 2.08 -10.71 6.68
C SER A 46 1.23 -9.83 5.79
N PHE A 47 0.13 -9.29 6.30
CA PHE A 47 -0.83 -8.52 5.51
C PHE A 47 -0.87 -7.04 5.89
N GLY A 48 0.11 -6.60 6.67
CA GLY A 48 0.24 -5.21 7.06
C GLY A 48 0.57 -4.34 5.86
N TRP A 49 0.05 -3.11 5.85
CA TRP A 49 0.26 -2.21 4.73
C TRP A 49 0.36 -0.77 5.21
N GLN A 50 0.86 0.07 4.34
CA GLN A 50 1.07 1.48 4.63
C GLN A 50 0.72 2.29 3.39
N ILE A 51 0.46 3.58 3.60
CA ILE A 51 0.32 4.52 2.50
C ILE A 51 1.73 4.95 2.08
N ASP A 52 2.03 4.77 0.81
CA ASP A 52 3.30 5.13 0.23
C ASP A 52 3.14 6.31 -0.72
N HIS A 53 4.09 7.24 -0.69
CA HIS A 53 4.19 8.30 -1.68
C HIS A 53 4.94 7.72 -2.89
N ARG A 54 4.25 7.59 -4.02
CA ARG A 54 4.88 7.04 -5.22
C ARG A 54 6.15 7.80 -5.56
N LYS A 55 6.03 9.12 -5.66
CA LYS A 55 7.18 10.02 -5.70
C LYS A 55 7.43 10.48 -4.28
N PRO A 56 8.60 10.17 -3.71
CA PRO A 56 8.88 10.53 -2.32
C PRO A 56 8.79 12.03 -2.08
N LEU A 57 8.35 12.41 -0.88
CA LEU A 57 8.32 13.82 -0.49
C LEU A 57 9.70 14.46 -0.62
N ALA A 58 10.75 13.72 -0.28
CA ALA A 58 12.14 14.21 -0.39
C ALA A 58 12.54 14.53 -1.83
N GLN A 59 11.83 14.02 -2.81
CA GLN A 59 12.11 14.25 -4.23
C GLN A 59 11.05 15.16 -4.86
N GLY A 60 10.27 15.87 -4.05
CA GLY A 60 9.26 16.80 -4.55
C GLY A 60 7.89 16.19 -4.73
N GLY A 61 7.66 14.99 -4.22
CA GLY A 61 6.33 14.39 -4.22
C GLY A 61 5.39 15.14 -3.27
N THR A 62 4.10 14.90 -3.43
CA THR A 62 3.06 15.58 -2.65
C THR A 62 2.13 14.57 -1.98
N ASP A 63 1.25 15.08 -1.12
CA ASP A 63 0.21 14.29 -0.47
C ASP A 63 -1.05 14.15 -1.33
N ASP A 64 -1.02 14.59 -2.57
CA ASP A 64 -2.14 14.41 -3.48
C ASP A 64 -2.46 12.93 -3.62
N ILE A 65 -3.76 12.59 -3.61
CA ILE A 65 -4.20 11.20 -3.71
C ILE A 65 -3.59 10.50 -4.93
N LYS A 66 -3.33 11.24 -6.01
CA LYS A 66 -2.69 10.68 -7.20
C LYS A 66 -1.28 10.17 -6.95
N ASN A 67 -0.63 10.68 -5.91
CA ASN A 67 0.72 10.29 -5.54
C ASN A 67 0.75 9.24 -4.43
N LEU A 68 -0.40 8.81 -3.94
CA LEU A 68 -0.47 7.86 -2.83
C LEU A 68 -0.88 6.49 -3.34
N GLN A 69 -0.35 5.46 -2.70
CA GLN A 69 -0.71 4.07 -3.03
C GLN A 69 -0.57 3.19 -1.80
N PRO A 70 -1.36 2.11 -1.72
CA PRO A 70 -1.19 1.15 -0.64
C PRO A 70 -0.06 0.18 -0.99
N LEU A 71 0.85 -0.04 -0.05
CA LEU A 71 1.91 -1.03 -0.21
C LEU A 71 1.97 -1.92 1.02
N GLN A 72 2.15 -3.21 0.81
CA GLN A 72 2.48 -4.13 1.89
C GLN A 72 3.74 -3.60 2.57
N TRP A 73 3.82 -3.69 3.90
CA TRP A 73 4.83 -2.95 4.64
C TRP A 73 6.27 -3.32 4.27
N GLU A 74 6.54 -4.59 3.94
CA GLU A 74 7.88 -5.00 3.52
C GLU A 74 8.23 -4.42 2.14
N ASN A 75 7.25 -4.35 1.26
CA ASN A 75 7.43 -3.72 -0.05
C ASN A 75 7.68 -2.23 0.10
N ASN A 76 7.00 -1.58 1.05
CA ASN A 76 7.21 -0.17 1.31
C ASN A 76 8.62 0.07 1.87
N LEU A 77 9.08 -0.80 2.73
CA LEU A 77 10.41 -0.71 3.30
C LEU A 77 11.48 -0.89 2.21
N GLU A 78 11.28 -1.86 1.34
CA GLU A 78 12.22 -2.13 0.25
C GLU A 78 12.27 -0.97 -0.74
N LYS A 79 11.11 -0.37 -1.04
CA LYS A 79 11.06 0.78 -1.95
C LYS A 79 11.82 1.97 -1.40
N SER A 80 11.69 2.26 -0.10
CA SER A 80 12.31 3.44 0.51
C SER A 80 12.00 4.69 -0.31
N ASP A 81 13.01 5.47 -0.68
CA ASP A 81 12.87 6.70 -1.47
C ASP A 81 13.16 6.49 -2.96
N ASP A 82 13.18 5.26 -3.41
CA ASP A 82 13.44 4.98 -4.83
C ASP A 82 12.29 5.45 -5.70
N TYR A 83 12.63 6.11 -6.79
CA TYR A 83 11.66 6.63 -7.76
C TYR A 83 12.40 7.01 -9.05
N PRO A 84 11.84 6.73 -10.22
CA PRO A 84 10.55 6.08 -10.49
C PRO A 84 10.59 4.56 -10.43
N TYR A 85 11.77 3.95 -10.42
CA TYR A 85 11.90 2.50 -10.43
C TYR A 85 12.32 2.01 -9.06
N PHE A 86 11.69 0.95 -8.61
CA PHE A 86 12.04 0.35 -7.33
C PHE A 86 11.69 -1.14 -7.35
N SER A 87 12.36 -1.90 -6.49
CA SER A 87 12.08 -3.33 -6.34
C SER A 87 11.13 -3.56 -5.19
N THR A 88 10.46 -4.70 -5.23
CA THR A 88 9.57 -5.13 -4.16
C THR A 88 9.98 -6.52 -3.70
N LYS A 89 9.75 -6.78 -2.43
CA LYS A 89 10.16 -8.02 -1.79
C LYS A 89 9.07 -9.09 -1.83
N ILE A 90 7.83 -8.68 -1.61
CA ILE A 90 6.70 -9.59 -1.49
C ILE A 90 5.81 -9.46 -2.71
N THR A 91 5.61 -10.59 -3.42
CA THR A 91 4.74 -10.64 -4.58
C THR A 91 3.89 -11.89 -4.50
N SER A 92 2.65 -11.82 -4.98
CA SER A 92 1.76 -12.99 -5.11
C SER A 92 1.73 -13.91 -3.90
N ARG A 93 1.91 -13.34 -2.71
CA ARG A 93 1.91 -14.12 -1.48
C ARG A 93 0.50 -14.61 -1.17
N GLY A 94 0.39 -15.83 -0.65
CA GLY A 94 -0.84 -16.33 -0.08
C GLY A 94 -1.85 -16.88 -1.07
N ASN A 95 -1.40 -17.24 -2.22
CA ASN A 95 -2.28 -17.93 -3.17
C ASN A 95 -2.34 -19.40 -2.88
#